data_1a10faf2171f168a8bd0de7506c30821
#
_entry.id   1a10faf2171f168a8bd0de7506c30821
#
_cell.length_a   1.000
_cell.length_b   1.000
_cell.length_c   1.000
_cell.angle_alpha   90.00
_cell.angle_beta   90.00
_cell.angle_gamma   90.00
#
_symmetry.space_group_name_H-M   'P 1'
#
loop_
_entity.id
_entity.type
_entity.pdbx_description
1 polymer ?
#
loop_
_entity_poly.entity_id
_entity_poly.type
_entity_poly.pdbx_seq_one_letter_code
_entity_poly.pdbx_strand_id
1 'polypeptide(L)'
;MRTRPRRARLFLLCLLAWLAAPPASAQGPASCTPSGKNLYVRDRMTDIYFWYREIPNLDPVRFDSPEAYLDAIRYRPLDSTYSYITDRASNAAFFSESQFIGIGLSTSIASDQMRVLQVFPDSPAEEAGLARGDSIIEINGRSVPDLIATGAIDGAFGPAEVGVQVSIVFRNQAGGRTTVNVTKRLVTIPTVSLTRVYDVAGRKIGYIFFRNFVQPSVAALDTAFNELVAAGVTELVLDLRYNGGGLISVAQHLGSLIGGMQTEGQPLAEYFHNDRNAFRNRTIRFESKPNALRLERLVVITTRSSASASELIINALRPFMPVLIVGDRTYGKPVGQYQYDFCDKTLAPVSFTLRNARGEGDFFDGFAPDCAAADDIAHPLGDTLESSLREALTLIHTGACSAPAPLAPRSRVEPGRRAAGWQSLVNAY
;
A
#
# COMPACT_ATOMS: atom_id res chain seq x y z
N MET A 1 31.85 70.62 -55.95
CA MET A 1 31.00 69.53 -55.42
C MET A 1 31.72 68.80 -54.31
N ARG A 2 31.39 69.04 -53.06
CA ARG A 2 32.04 68.44 -51.88
C ARG A 2 31.13 67.37 -51.28
N THR A 3 31.53 66.12 -51.34
CA THR A 3 30.87 65.01 -50.74
C THR A 3 31.27 64.85 -49.26
N ARG A 4 30.31 64.86 -48.35
CA ARG A 4 30.50 64.63 -46.89
C ARG A 4 30.45 63.12 -46.59
N PRO A 5 31.29 62.57 -45.69
CA PRO A 5 31.23 61.20 -45.31
C PRO A 5 30.13 60.99 -44.21
N ARG A 6 29.29 59.98 -44.38
CA ARG A 6 28.31 59.51 -43.38
C ARG A 6 29.04 58.72 -42.25
N ARG A 7 28.93 59.21 -41.02
CA ARG A 7 29.37 58.47 -39.81
C ARG A 7 28.37 57.36 -39.51
N ALA A 8 28.82 56.09 -39.63
CA ALA A 8 28.10 54.92 -39.12
C ALA A 8 28.24 54.90 -37.60
N ARG A 9 27.09 54.94 -36.89
CA ARG A 9 27.01 54.69 -35.44
C ARG A 9 26.87 53.19 -35.23
N LEU A 10 27.91 52.56 -34.66
CA LEU A 10 27.90 51.17 -34.19
C LEU A 10 27.09 51.14 -32.90
N PHE A 11 25.90 50.53 -32.93
CA PHE A 11 25.13 50.19 -31.72
C PHE A 11 25.69 48.86 -31.19
N LEU A 12 26.40 48.93 -30.07
CA LEU A 12 26.86 47.76 -29.33
C LEU A 12 25.65 47.23 -28.54
N LEU A 13 24.96 46.15 -29.04
CA LEU A 13 23.95 45.41 -28.31
C LEU A 13 24.67 44.51 -27.29
N CYS A 14 24.66 44.90 -26.01
CA CYS A 14 25.02 44.03 -24.92
C CYS A 14 23.88 43.00 -24.74
N LEU A 15 24.04 41.79 -25.29
CA LEU A 15 23.23 40.62 -24.94
C LEU A 15 23.61 40.20 -23.50
N LEU A 16 22.82 40.62 -22.53
CA LEU A 16 22.78 40.01 -21.21
C LEU A 16 22.20 38.58 -21.36
N ALA A 17 23.08 37.60 -21.51
CA ALA A 17 22.69 36.21 -21.38
C ALA A 17 22.26 35.95 -19.92
N TRP A 18 20.98 35.89 -19.68
CA TRP A 18 20.44 35.30 -18.47
C TRP A 18 20.82 33.82 -18.46
N LEU A 19 21.86 33.47 -17.73
CA LEU A 19 22.14 32.11 -17.33
C LEU A 19 20.99 31.72 -16.39
N ALA A 20 19.91 31.17 -16.96
CA ALA A 20 18.94 30.42 -16.18
C ALA A 20 19.71 29.26 -15.53
N ALA A 21 19.94 29.35 -14.21
CA ALA A 21 20.42 28.24 -13.45
C ALA A 21 19.51 27.05 -13.75
N PRO A 22 20.03 25.86 -14.13
CA PRO A 22 19.17 24.70 -14.29
C PRO A 22 18.41 24.48 -12.99
N PRO A 23 17.12 24.05 -13.04
CA PRO A 23 16.39 23.71 -11.84
C PRO A 23 17.25 22.74 -11.04
N ALA A 24 17.41 22.99 -9.75
CA ALA A 24 18.18 22.13 -8.86
C ALA A 24 17.61 20.71 -8.98
N SER A 25 18.16 19.94 -9.92
CA SER A 25 17.92 18.51 -10.02
C SER A 25 18.27 17.95 -8.65
N ALA A 26 17.39 17.09 -8.14
CA ALA A 26 17.48 16.49 -6.83
C ALA A 26 18.87 15.87 -6.64
N GLN A 27 19.83 16.65 -6.14
CA GLN A 27 21.15 16.16 -5.82
C GLN A 27 21.02 15.14 -4.69
N GLY A 28 21.65 13.99 -4.87
CA GLY A 28 21.79 13.00 -3.80
C GLY A 28 22.49 13.61 -2.58
N PRO A 29 22.64 12.86 -1.47
CA PRO A 29 23.34 13.34 -0.29
C PRO A 29 24.81 13.63 -0.63
N ALA A 30 25.39 14.62 0.03
CA ALA A 30 26.80 14.98 -0.14
C ALA A 30 27.75 13.84 0.28
N SER A 31 27.31 12.96 1.18
CA SER A 31 27.99 11.73 1.58
C SER A 31 27.02 10.69 2.10
N CYS A 32 27.42 9.41 2.07
CA CYS A 32 26.63 8.30 2.63
C CYS A 32 26.96 8.01 4.12
N THR A 33 27.66 8.90 4.81
CA THR A 33 27.79 8.85 6.26
C THR A 33 26.43 9.07 6.95
N PRO A 34 26.20 8.63 8.19
CA PRO A 34 24.97 8.93 8.93
C PRO A 34 24.60 10.42 8.87
N SER A 35 25.55 11.32 9.15
CA SER A 35 25.33 12.77 9.10
C SER A 35 24.92 13.25 7.69
N GLY A 36 25.57 12.76 6.63
CA GLY A 36 25.19 13.14 5.25
C GLY A 36 23.81 12.65 4.86
N LYS A 37 23.44 11.42 5.26
CA LYS A 37 22.10 10.88 5.07
C LYS A 37 21.05 11.69 5.84
N ASN A 38 21.32 12.06 7.10
CA ASN A 38 20.42 12.83 7.93
C ASN A 38 20.18 14.25 7.40
N LEU A 39 21.22 14.91 6.89
CA LEU A 39 21.11 16.20 6.21
C LEU A 39 20.23 16.11 4.96
N TYR A 40 20.38 15.05 4.18
CA TYR A 40 19.52 14.81 3.01
C TYR A 40 18.04 14.65 3.41
N VAL A 41 17.77 13.86 4.48
CA VAL A 41 16.40 13.69 5.01
C VAL A 41 15.83 15.03 5.45
N ARG A 42 16.61 15.85 6.19
CA ARG A 42 16.19 17.21 6.59
C ARG A 42 15.77 18.04 5.37
N ASP A 43 16.63 18.08 4.34
CA ASP A 43 16.41 18.93 3.18
C ASP A 43 15.18 18.50 2.39
N ARG A 44 14.98 17.17 2.22
CA ARG A 44 13.79 16.62 1.58
C ARG A 44 12.53 16.85 2.40
N MET A 45 12.56 16.61 3.70
CA MET A 45 11.42 16.87 4.58
C MET A 45 11.05 18.34 4.60
N THR A 46 12.02 19.24 4.63
CA THR A 46 11.76 20.69 4.58
C THR A 46 11.13 21.12 3.26
N ASP A 47 11.47 20.49 2.15
CA ASP A 47 10.92 20.82 0.82
C ASP A 47 9.54 20.22 0.60
N ILE A 48 9.43 18.89 0.60
CA ILE A 48 8.25 18.18 0.06
C ILE A 48 7.26 17.72 1.13
N TYR A 49 7.68 17.59 2.39
CA TYR A 49 6.81 17.06 3.44
C TYR A 49 5.54 17.89 3.60
N PHE A 50 4.37 17.25 3.63
CA PHE A 50 3.10 17.96 3.65
C PHE A 50 2.96 18.88 4.87
N TRP A 51 3.42 18.43 6.03
CA TRP A 51 3.43 19.21 7.28
C TRP A 51 4.82 19.78 7.59
N TYR A 52 5.54 20.29 6.60
CA TYR A 52 6.91 20.78 6.78
C TYR A 52 7.06 21.91 7.81
N ARG A 53 5.99 22.67 8.06
CA ARG A 53 5.97 23.75 9.06
C ARG A 53 5.96 23.25 10.50
N GLU A 54 5.57 21.98 10.71
CA GLU A 54 5.50 21.32 12.00
C GLU A 54 6.80 20.55 12.35
N ILE A 55 7.81 20.63 11.48
CA ILE A 55 9.10 19.97 11.71
C ILE A 55 9.83 20.68 12.86
N PRO A 56 10.18 19.97 13.95
CA PRO A 56 10.95 20.55 15.03
C PRO A 56 12.39 20.86 14.57
N ASN A 57 12.95 21.97 15.08
CA ASN A 57 14.33 22.34 14.79
C ASN A 57 15.33 21.49 15.58
N LEU A 58 15.64 20.30 15.07
CA LEU A 58 16.59 19.36 15.64
C LEU A 58 17.85 19.28 14.76
N ASP A 59 19.00 19.23 15.39
CA ASP A 59 20.29 19.09 14.69
C ASP A 59 20.44 17.66 14.11
N PRO A 60 20.45 17.50 12.78
CA PRO A 60 20.51 16.18 12.12
C PRO A 60 21.75 15.36 12.50
N VAL A 61 22.89 16.03 12.79
CA VAL A 61 24.16 15.33 13.07
C VAL A 61 24.19 14.61 14.42
N ARG A 62 23.18 14.86 15.28
CA ARG A 62 23.05 14.22 16.58
C ARG A 62 22.39 12.85 16.55
N PHE A 63 21.94 12.40 15.38
CA PHE A 63 21.23 11.14 15.21
C PHE A 63 22.13 10.11 14.52
N ASP A 64 22.10 8.88 15.03
CA ASP A 64 22.94 7.79 14.56
C ASP A 64 22.49 7.21 13.22
N SER A 65 21.23 7.47 12.80
CA SER A 65 20.68 6.99 11.55
C SER A 65 19.63 7.94 10.97
N PRO A 66 19.40 7.92 9.65
CA PRO A 66 18.36 8.72 9.01
C PRO A 66 16.94 8.27 9.44
N GLU A 67 16.74 7.01 9.81
CA GLU A 67 15.47 6.51 10.36
C GLU A 67 15.17 7.14 11.72
N ALA A 68 16.16 7.18 12.62
CA ALA A 68 16.01 7.80 13.94
C ALA A 68 15.74 9.31 13.81
N TYR A 69 16.42 9.98 12.88
CA TYR A 69 16.18 11.39 12.59
C TYR A 69 14.79 11.64 12.03
N LEU A 70 14.36 10.87 11.00
CA LEU A 70 13.02 10.96 10.43
C LEU A 70 11.95 10.76 11.53
N ASP A 71 12.13 9.75 12.37
CA ASP A 71 11.20 9.46 13.47
C ASP A 71 11.05 10.64 14.45
N ALA A 72 12.14 11.36 14.71
CA ALA A 72 12.14 12.52 15.60
C ALA A 72 11.47 13.77 15.00
N ILE A 73 11.47 13.93 13.66
CA ILE A 73 10.99 15.15 13.00
C ILE A 73 9.60 15.02 12.37
N ARG A 74 9.00 13.83 12.34
CA ARG A 74 7.63 13.64 11.81
C ARG A 74 6.59 14.36 12.67
N TYR A 75 5.56 14.91 12.03
CA TYR A 75 4.39 15.48 12.69
C TYR A 75 3.48 14.38 13.25
N ARG A 76 3.80 13.92 14.45
CA ARG A 76 3.16 12.76 15.10
C ARG A 76 1.63 12.76 15.13
N PRO A 77 0.92 13.90 15.30
CA PRO A 77 -0.54 13.90 15.33
C PRO A 77 -1.20 13.30 14.09
N LEU A 78 -0.60 13.49 12.89
CA LEU A 78 -1.15 12.99 11.63
C LEU A 78 -0.21 12.06 10.85
N ASP A 79 1.08 12.02 11.20
CA ASP A 79 2.09 11.14 10.60
C ASP A 79 2.84 10.36 11.70
N SER A 80 2.15 9.46 12.34
CA SER A 80 2.80 8.58 13.31
C SER A 80 3.69 7.52 12.64
N THR A 81 3.34 7.05 11.42
CA THR A 81 3.97 5.92 10.74
C THR A 81 3.99 6.02 9.21
N TYR A 82 3.38 7.02 8.61
CA TYR A 82 3.22 7.07 7.15
C TYR A 82 4.55 7.37 6.43
N SER A 83 5.29 8.41 6.88
CA SER A 83 6.63 8.66 6.33
C SER A 83 7.61 7.60 6.83
N TYR A 84 8.42 7.05 5.92
CA TYR A 84 9.37 5.99 6.27
C TYR A 84 10.65 6.07 5.44
N ILE A 85 11.68 5.35 5.92
CA ILE A 85 12.90 5.03 5.19
C ILE A 85 13.02 3.51 5.16
N THR A 86 13.41 2.96 4.01
CA THR A 86 13.59 1.52 3.80
C THR A 86 14.82 1.23 2.96
N ASP A 87 15.24 -0.03 2.88
CA ASP A 87 16.27 -0.49 1.96
C ASP A 87 15.83 -0.29 0.50
N ARG A 88 16.70 0.32 -0.32
CA ARG A 88 16.38 0.66 -1.71
C ARG A 88 16.17 -0.56 -2.59
N ALA A 89 17.02 -1.59 -2.44
CA ALA A 89 16.94 -2.78 -3.29
C ALA A 89 15.66 -3.56 -3.01
N SER A 90 15.33 -3.76 -1.72
CA SER A 90 14.09 -4.42 -1.30
C SER A 90 12.85 -3.64 -1.72
N ASN A 91 12.89 -2.31 -1.62
CA ASN A 91 11.79 -1.45 -2.06
C ASN A 91 11.56 -1.56 -3.57
N ALA A 92 12.64 -1.52 -4.36
CA ALA A 92 12.58 -1.66 -5.81
C ALA A 92 12.04 -3.04 -6.21
N ALA A 93 12.54 -4.14 -5.63
CA ALA A 93 12.07 -5.49 -5.92
C ALA A 93 10.57 -5.65 -5.63
N PHE A 94 10.09 -5.07 -4.52
CA PHE A 94 8.67 -5.13 -4.19
C PHE A 94 7.81 -4.35 -5.21
N PHE A 95 8.13 -3.08 -5.50
CA PHE A 95 7.27 -2.27 -6.38
C PHE A 95 7.38 -2.64 -7.85
N SER A 96 8.56 -3.13 -8.33
CA SER A 96 8.76 -3.49 -9.72
C SER A 96 8.34 -4.92 -10.05
N GLU A 97 8.57 -5.88 -9.13
CA GLU A 97 8.44 -7.31 -9.39
C GLU A 97 7.47 -8.03 -8.45
N SER A 98 6.91 -7.35 -7.44
CA SER A 98 6.12 -7.96 -6.36
C SER A 98 6.92 -9.03 -5.59
N GLN A 99 8.21 -8.81 -5.38
CA GLN A 99 9.15 -9.78 -4.81
C GLN A 99 9.76 -9.29 -3.50
N PHE A 100 10.10 -10.25 -2.64
CA PHE A 100 10.85 -10.01 -1.41
C PHE A 100 11.69 -11.24 -1.04
N ILE A 101 12.73 -11.02 -0.24
CA ILE A 101 13.51 -12.15 0.33
C ILE A 101 12.89 -12.51 1.68
N GLY A 102 12.39 -13.76 1.77
CA GLY A 102 11.70 -14.23 2.96
C GLY A 102 11.35 -15.71 2.88
N ILE A 103 10.49 -16.15 3.78
CA ILE A 103 9.97 -17.51 3.82
C ILE A 103 8.63 -17.68 3.12
N GLY A 104 7.94 -16.57 2.76
CA GLY A 104 6.72 -16.60 1.98
C GLY A 104 5.42 -16.64 2.78
N LEU A 105 5.41 -16.01 3.94
CA LEU A 105 4.21 -15.87 4.79
C LEU A 105 3.73 -14.44 4.86
N SER A 106 2.42 -14.28 4.96
CA SER A 106 1.77 -13.10 5.51
C SER A 106 1.08 -13.48 6.82
N THR A 107 1.31 -12.71 7.88
CA THR A 107 0.81 -13.02 9.21
C THR A 107 0.08 -11.86 9.86
N SER A 108 -0.73 -12.15 10.87
CA SER A 108 -1.24 -11.16 11.81
C SER A 108 -0.81 -11.49 13.23
N ILE A 109 -0.67 -10.45 14.04
CA ILE A 109 -0.43 -10.58 15.48
C ILE A 109 -1.64 -9.98 16.18
N ALA A 110 -2.26 -10.77 17.03
CA ALA A 110 -3.35 -10.34 17.89
C ALA A 110 -3.12 -10.90 19.28
N SER A 111 -3.11 -10.02 20.27
CA SER A 111 -2.76 -10.35 21.66
C SER A 111 -1.36 -10.96 21.75
N ASP A 112 -1.25 -12.25 22.00
CA ASP A 112 0.00 -13.02 22.14
C ASP A 112 0.18 -14.09 21.04
N GLN A 113 -0.60 -14.01 19.96
CA GLN A 113 -0.64 -15.02 18.91
C GLN A 113 -0.22 -14.43 17.54
N MET A 114 0.57 -15.22 16.81
CA MET A 114 0.88 -14.96 15.40
C MET A 114 0.16 -15.98 14.54
N ARG A 115 -0.75 -15.50 13.68
CA ARG A 115 -1.56 -16.35 12.81
C ARG A 115 -1.16 -16.16 11.34
N VAL A 116 -1.12 -17.24 10.60
CA VAL A 116 -0.87 -17.22 9.16
C VAL A 116 -2.13 -16.76 8.43
N LEU A 117 -2.04 -15.65 7.72
CA LEU A 117 -3.11 -15.08 6.88
C LEU A 117 -3.07 -15.64 5.46
N GLN A 118 -1.86 -15.75 4.91
CA GLN A 118 -1.61 -16.26 3.56
C GLN A 118 -0.24 -16.90 3.49
N VAL A 119 -0.13 -17.99 2.74
CA VAL A 119 1.12 -18.58 2.29
C VAL A 119 1.22 -18.30 0.80
N PHE A 120 2.37 -17.80 0.36
CA PHE A 120 2.57 -17.48 -1.06
C PHE A 120 2.99 -18.74 -1.80
N PRO A 121 2.51 -18.95 -3.04
CA PRO A 121 2.88 -20.12 -3.83
C PRO A 121 4.39 -20.17 -4.12
N ASP A 122 4.90 -21.36 -4.34
CA ASP A 122 6.31 -21.61 -4.62
C ASP A 122 7.27 -21.04 -3.55
N SER A 123 6.83 -20.96 -2.29
CA SER A 123 7.60 -20.40 -1.19
C SER A 123 8.13 -21.47 -0.24
N PRO A 124 9.21 -21.18 0.53
CA PRO A 124 9.70 -22.09 1.57
C PRO A 124 8.64 -22.49 2.60
N ALA A 125 7.71 -21.58 2.92
CA ALA A 125 6.63 -21.86 3.86
C ALA A 125 5.60 -22.84 3.29
N GLU A 126 5.26 -22.73 2.01
CA GLU A 126 4.37 -23.66 1.33
C GLU A 126 5.00 -25.07 1.28
N GLU A 127 6.28 -25.15 0.88
CA GLU A 127 7.03 -26.42 0.85
C GLU A 127 7.13 -27.07 2.23
N ALA A 128 7.16 -26.26 3.28
CA ALA A 128 7.18 -26.74 4.67
C ALA A 128 5.81 -27.11 5.21
N GLY A 129 4.73 -26.96 4.42
CA GLY A 129 3.37 -27.34 4.77
C GLY A 129 2.64 -26.36 5.70
N LEU A 130 3.10 -25.10 5.81
CA LEU A 130 2.32 -24.07 6.49
C LEU A 130 1.09 -23.71 5.65
N ALA A 131 -0.01 -23.38 6.32
CA ALA A 131 -1.28 -23.04 5.69
C ALA A 131 -1.94 -21.84 6.36
N ARG A 132 -2.88 -21.20 5.64
CA ARG A 132 -3.76 -20.17 6.22
C ARG A 132 -4.46 -20.73 7.46
N GLY A 133 -4.48 -19.94 8.53
CA GLY A 133 -5.10 -20.30 9.79
C GLY A 133 -4.16 -20.99 10.78
N ASP A 134 -2.96 -21.42 10.38
CA ASP A 134 -1.99 -21.96 11.30
C ASP A 134 -1.51 -20.90 12.31
N SER A 135 -1.09 -21.36 13.50
CA SER A 135 -0.51 -20.52 14.54
C SER A 135 0.99 -20.74 14.64
N ILE A 136 1.80 -19.71 14.43
CA ILE A 136 3.23 -19.77 14.71
C ILE A 136 3.42 -19.64 16.22
N ILE A 137 4.11 -20.61 16.82
CA ILE A 137 4.31 -20.74 18.27
C ILE A 137 5.69 -20.29 18.69
N GLU A 138 6.73 -20.70 17.92
CA GLU A 138 8.12 -20.36 18.18
C GLU A 138 8.82 -20.00 16.88
N ILE A 139 9.78 -19.07 16.96
CA ILE A 139 10.66 -18.67 15.87
C ILE A 139 12.09 -18.69 16.43
N ASN A 140 12.97 -19.48 15.80
CA ASN A 140 14.38 -19.64 16.21
C ASN A 140 14.54 -19.96 17.71
N GLY A 141 13.67 -20.85 18.25
CA GLY A 141 13.70 -21.30 19.63
C GLY A 141 13.13 -20.33 20.67
N ARG A 142 12.58 -19.20 20.23
CA ARG A 142 11.89 -18.23 21.11
C ARG A 142 10.39 -18.30 20.90
N SER A 143 9.62 -18.29 21.98
CA SER A 143 8.16 -18.27 21.89
C SER A 143 7.64 -16.96 21.33
N VAL A 144 6.55 -17.02 20.55
CA VAL A 144 5.91 -15.81 20.00
C VAL A 144 5.46 -14.85 21.11
N PRO A 145 4.84 -15.31 22.22
CA PRO A 145 4.51 -14.41 23.33
C PRO A 145 5.74 -13.66 23.92
N ASP A 146 6.89 -14.36 24.08
CA ASP A 146 8.11 -13.71 24.54
C ASP A 146 8.66 -12.67 23.54
N LEU A 147 8.64 -13.03 22.25
CA LEU A 147 9.05 -12.11 21.17
C LEU A 147 8.19 -10.84 21.13
N ILE A 148 6.90 -10.97 21.35
CA ILE A 148 5.97 -9.84 21.41
C ILE A 148 6.23 -9.00 22.66
N ALA A 149 6.31 -9.62 23.82
CA ALA A 149 6.53 -8.94 25.11
C ALA A 149 7.85 -8.15 25.15
N THR A 150 8.88 -8.64 24.45
CA THR A 150 10.20 -7.99 24.38
C THR A 150 10.37 -7.06 23.18
N GLY A 151 9.34 -6.90 22.31
CA GLY A 151 9.42 -6.10 21.10
C GLY A 151 10.39 -6.68 20.04
N ALA A 152 10.74 -7.96 20.12
CA ALA A 152 11.75 -8.60 19.27
C ALA A 152 11.15 -9.33 18.06
N ILE A 153 9.83 -9.22 17.84
CA ILE A 153 9.11 -10.01 16.82
C ILE A 153 9.55 -9.67 15.38
N ASP A 154 9.82 -8.40 15.08
CA ASP A 154 10.20 -7.97 13.74
C ASP A 154 11.56 -8.52 13.30
N GLY A 155 12.48 -8.71 14.25
CA GLY A 155 13.79 -9.31 14.01
C GLY A 155 13.84 -10.84 14.15
N ALA A 156 12.75 -11.47 14.58
CA ALA A 156 12.75 -12.90 14.93
C ALA A 156 13.06 -13.82 13.74
N PHE A 157 12.68 -13.41 12.54
CA PHE A 157 12.99 -14.16 11.31
C PHE A 157 14.42 -13.94 10.78
N GLY A 158 15.21 -13.04 11.40
CA GLY A 158 16.57 -12.70 10.95
C GLY A 158 16.59 -11.81 9.71
N PRO A 159 17.78 -11.51 9.13
CA PRO A 159 17.95 -10.60 8.02
C PRO A 159 17.25 -11.09 6.74
N ALA A 160 16.84 -10.13 5.87
CA ALA A 160 16.24 -10.42 4.57
C ALA A 160 17.32 -10.79 3.53
N GLU A 161 17.98 -11.92 3.74
CA GLU A 161 19.06 -12.40 2.89
C GLU A 161 18.78 -13.84 2.44
N VAL A 162 19.11 -14.16 1.18
CA VAL A 162 18.96 -15.50 0.62
C VAL A 162 19.90 -16.47 1.38
N GLY A 163 19.39 -17.65 1.73
CA GLY A 163 20.15 -18.68 2.44
C GLY A 163 20.04 -18.62 3.97
N VAL A 164 19.47 -17.56 4.54
CA VAL A 164 19.21 -17.48 5.99
C VAL A 164 18.19 -18.55 6.38
N GLN A 165 18.55 -19.39 7.35
CA GLN A 165 17.68 -20.43 7.90
C GLN A 165 16.83 -19.89 9.05
N VAL A 166 15.57 -20.29 9.09
CA VAL A 166 14.62 -19.96 10.14
C VAL A 166 13.97 -21.23 10.65
N SER A 167 14.09 -21.50 11.94
CA SER A 167 13.37 -22.60 12.61
C SER A 167 12.00 -22.09 13.06
N ILE A 168 10.93 -22.78 12.67
CA ILE A 168 9.55 -22.41 12.99
C ILE A 168 8.87 -23.60 13.66
N VAL A 169 8.26 -23.35 14.81
CA VAL A 169 7.27 -24.27 15.38
C VAL A 169 5.90 -23.68 15.16
N PHE A 170 5.04 -24.43 14.51
CA PHE A 170 3.66 -24.00 14.27
C PHE A 170 2.66 -25.09 14.71
N ARG A 171 1.42 -24.64 14.95
CA ARG A 171 0.28 -25.51 15.21
C ARG A 171 -0.71 -25.33 14.07
N ASN A 172 -1.07 -26.42 13.41
CA ASN A 172 -2.09 -26.41 12.38
C ASN A 172 -3.52 -26.30 12.99
N GLN A 173 -4.52 -26.09 12.14
CA GLN A 173 -5.91 -25.94 12.58
C GLN A 173 -6.47 -27.21 13.27
N ALA A 174 -5.95 -28.38 12.97
CA ALA A 174 -6.31 -29.63 13.65
C ALA A 174 -5.63 -29.80 15.02
N GLY A 175 -4.79 -28.86 15.44
CA GLY A 175 -4.08 -28.89 16.73
C GLY A 175 -2.71 -29.57 16.70
N GLY A 176 -2.31 -30.18 15.58
CA GLY A 176 -1.00 -30.81 15.40
C GLY A 176 0.15 -29.80 15.47
N ARG A 177 1.20 -30.11 16.24
CA ARG A 177 2.41 -29.28 16.37
C ARG A 177 3.51 -29.84 15.45
N THR A 178 4.12 -28.96 14.66
CA THR A 178 5.18 -29.31 13.72
C THR A 178 6.35 -28.33 13.87
N THR A 179 7.56 -28.84 13.76
CA THR A 179 8.80 -28.04 13.69
C THR A 179 9.39 -28.18 12.31
N VAL A 180 9.69 -27.06 11.67
CA VAL A 180 10.29 -27.01 10.33
C VAL A 180 11.48 -26.05 10.33
N ASN A 181 12.47 -26.34 9.48
CA ASN A 181 13.54 -25.40 9.17
C ASN A 181 13.35 -24.95 7.72
N VAL A 182 13.16 -23.69 7.52
CA VAL A 182 12.95 -23.09 6.20
C VAL A 182 14.12 -22.18 5.85
N THR A 183 14.51 -22.16 4.58
CA THR A 183 15.60 -21.30 4.09
C THR A 183 15.02 -20.17 3.27
N LYS A 184 15.35 -18.93 3.64
CA LYS A 184 14.89 -17.74 2.91
C LYS A 184 15.36 -17.75 1.47
N ARG A 185 14.46 -17.36 0.58
CA ARG A 185 14.76 -17.11 -0.84
C ARG A 185 13.95 -15.94 -1.38
N LEU A 186 14.17 -15.59 -2.62
CA LEU A 186 13.33 -14.64 -3.33
C LEU A 186 11.94 -15.26 -3.53
N VAL A 187 10.90 -14.59 -3.05
CA VAL A 187 9.50 -15.01 -3.12
C VAL A 187 8.71 -13.98 -3.91
N THR A 188 7.87 -14.43 -4.83
CA THR A 188 6.94 -13.59 -5.58
C THR A 188 5.56 -13.61 -4.91
N ILE A 189 4.97 -12.43 -4.71
CA ILE A 189 3.60 -12.27 -4.22
C ILE A 189 2.67 -12.13 -5.42
N PRO A 190 1.78 -13.09 -5.72
CA PRO A 190 0.76 -12.91 -6.75
C PRO A 190 -0.12 -11.71 -6.44
N THR A 191 -0.12 -10.70 -7.30
CA THR A 191 -0.84 -9.43 -7.03
C THR A 191 -2.35 -9.60 -7.09
N VAL A 192 -2.85 -10.36 -8.05
CA VAL A 192 -4.20 -10.95 -8.06
C VAL A 192 -4.02 -12.41 -7.67
N SER A 193 -4.23 -12.72 -6.39
CA SER A 193 -3.99 -14.08 -5.87
C SER A 193 -5.13 -15.03 -6.17
N LEU A 194 -6.33 -14.51 -6.45
CA LEU A 194 -7.50 -15.35 -6.71
C LEU A 194 -8.53 -14.57 -7.55
N THR A 195 -9.04 -15.22 -8.59
CA THR A 195 -10.22 -14.79 -9.37
C THR A 195 -11.24 -15.91 -9.34
N ARG A 196 -12.52 -15.60 -9.11
CA ARG A 196 -13.63 -16.56 -9.09
C ARG A 196 -14.89 -15.94 -9.68
N VAL A 197 -15.79 -16.78 -10.17
CA VAL A 197 -17.16 -16.40 -10.53
C VAL A 197 -18.14 -17.28 -9.76
N TYR A 198 -19.04 -16.66 -9.04
CA TYR A 198 -20.13 -17.32 -8.33
C TYR A 198 -21.45 -17.10 -9.07
N ASP A 199 -22.30 -18.11 -9.05
CA ASP A 199 -23.70 -17.98 -9.48
C ASP A 199 -24.59 -17.94 -8.23
N VAL A 200 -25.19 -16.79 -7.98
CA VAL A 200 -26.12 -16.61 -6.86
C VAL A 200 -27.47 -16.19 -7.41
N ALA A 201 -28.41 -17.12 -7.37
CA ALA A 201 -29.77 -16.92 -7.90
C ALA A 201 -29.79 -16.42 -9.37
N GLY A 202 -28.92 -16.97 -10.23
CA GLY A 202 -28.80 -16.63 -11.64
C GLY A 202 -28.01 -15.34 -11.94
N ARG A 203 -27.43 -14.69 -10.91
CA ARG A 203 -26.53 -13.56 -11.11
C ARG A 203 -25.09 -14.03 -11.09
N LYS A 204 -24.29 -13.56 -12.04
CA LYS A 204 -22.86 -13.82 -12.10
C LYS A 204 -22.10 -12.79 -11.30
N ILE A 205 -21.53 -13.21 -10.16
CA ILE A 205 -20.77 -12.38 -9.22
C ILE A 205 -19.29 -12.70 -9.40
N GLY A 206 -18.50 -11.73 -9.81
CA GLY A 206 -17.04 -11.82 -9.82
C GLY A 206 -16.47 -11.62 -8.41
N TYR A 207 -15.39 -12.31 -8.13
CA TYR A 207 -14.58 -12.12 -6.93
C TYR A 207 -13.12 -12.01 -7.33
N ILE A 208 -12.46 -10.97 -6.83
CA ILE A 208 -11.03 -10.77 -6.99
C ILE A 208 -10.42 -10.57 -5.60
N PHE A 209 -9.47 -11.43 -5.20
CA PHE A 209 -8.59 -11.16 -4.07
C PHE A 209 -7.34 -10.45 -4.57
N PHE A 210 -7.26 -9.15 -4.31
CA PHE A 210 -6.23 -8.26 -4.80
C PHE A 210 -5.26 -7.86 -3.69
N ARG A 211 -3.99 -8.24 -3.82
CA ARG A 211 -3.01 -8.24 -2.73
C ARG A 211 -2.22 -6.95 -2.58
N ASN A 212 -1.80 -6.30 -3.66
CA ASN A 212 -0.96 -5.10 -3.62
C ASN A 212 -1.00 -4.32 -4.94
N PHE A 213 -0.81 -3.01 -4.85
CA PHE A 213 -0.78 -2.09 -5.99
C PHE A 213 0.66 -1.86 -6.44
N VAL A 214 1.23 -2.80 -7.21
CA VAL A 214 2.60 -2.76 -7.73
C VAL A 214 2.62 -2.95 -9.23
N GLN A 215 3.77 -2.74 -9.89
CA GLN A 215 3.86 -2.75 -11.37
C GLN A 215 3.22 -3.99 -12.03
N PRO A 216 3.48 -5.24 -11.57
CA PRO A 216 2.88 -6.43 -12.19
C PRO A 216 1.35 -6.51 -12.07
N SER A 217 0.74 -5.72 -11.18
CA SER A 217 -0.71 -5.75 -10.95
C SER A 217 -1.51 -5.32 -12.17
N VAL A 218 -0.95 -4.48 -13.04
CA VAL A 218 -1.66 -4.00 -14.25
C VAL A 218 -2.04 -5.19 -15.14
N ALA A 219 -1.07 -6.02 -15.51
CA ALA A 219 -1.32 -7.19 -16.36
C ALA A 219 -2.19 -8.25 -15.65
N ALA A 220 -1.98 -8.45 -14.34
CA ALA A 220 -2.77 -9.41 -13.57
C ALA A 220 -4.25 -8.98 -13.46
N LEU A 221 -4.51 -7.69 -13.26
CA LEU A 221 -5.86 -7.12 -13.25
C LEU A 221 -6.52 -7.23 -14.65
N ASP A 222 -5.79 -6.90 -15.72
CA ASP A 222 -6.32 -7.04 -17.07
C ASP A 222 -6.73 -8.49 -17.37
N THR A 223 -5.93 -9.47 -16.95
CA THR A 223 -6.27 -10.90 -17.09
C THR A 223 -7.54 -11.23 -16.30
N ALA A 224 -7.63 -10.85 -15.03
CA ALA A 224 -8.79 -11.12 -14.19
C ALA A 224 -10.07 -10.46 -14.75
N PHE A 225 -9.99 -9.19 -15.18
CA PHE A 225 -11.15 -8.50 -15.73
C PHE A 225 -11.59 -9.09 -17.08
N ASN A 226 -10.67 -9.53 -17.95
CA ASN A 226 -11.01 -10.25 -19.18
C ASN A 226 -11.78 -11.56 -18.88
N GLU A 227 -11.36 -12.32 -17.85
CA GLU A 227 -12.08 -13.53 -17.40
C GLU A 227 -13.48 -13.19 -16.90
N LEU A 228 -13.63 -12.15 -16.08
CA LEU A 228 -14.93 -11.73 -15.54
C LEU A 228 -15.88 -11.21 -16.64
N VAL A 229 -15.37 -10.44 -17.60
CA VAL A 229 -16.14 -9.96 -18.76
C VAL A 229 -16.60 -11.15 -19.61
N ALA A 230 -15.72 -12.09 -19.92
CA ALA A 230 -16.04 -13.29 -20.69
C ALA A 230 -17.09 -14.18 -19.99
N ALA A 231 -17.08 -14.21 -18.66
CA ALA A 231 -18.07 -14.92 -17.84
C ALA A 231 -19.42 -14.20 -17.75
N GLY A 232 -19.52 -12.94 -18.20
CA GLY A 232 -20.75 -12.14 -18.12
C GLY A 232 -21.05 -11.66 -16.71
N VAL A 233 -20.02 -11.31 -15.95
CA VAL A 233 -20.14 -10.80 -14.58
C VAL A 233 -20.82 -9.44 -14.57
N THR A 234 -21.80 -9.25 -13.67
CA THR A 234 -22.56 -8.00 -13.50
C THR A 234 -22.41 -7.40 -12.10
N GLU A 235 -21.84 -8.12 -11.15
CA GLU A 235 -21.59 -7.71 -9.78
C GLU A 235 -20.15 -8.07 -9.42
N LEU A 236 -19.47 -7.26 -8.61
CA LEU A 236 -18.07 -7.52 -8.21
C LEU A 236 -17.94 -7.45 -6.68
N VAL A 237 -17.29 -8.47 -6.13
CA VAL A 237 -16.66 -8.43 -4.80
C VAL A 237 -15.17 -8.24 -4.97
N LEU A 238 -14.66 -7.08 -4.57
CA LEU A 238 -13.23 -6.78 -4.55
C LEU A 238 -12.71 -7.00 -3.12
N ASP A 239 -11.93 -8.04 -2.93
CA ASP A 239 -11.33 -8.35 -1.63
C ASP A 239 -9.98 -7.66 -1.49
N LEU A 240 -9.95 -6.63 -0.66
CA LEU A 240 -8.77 -5.83 -0.33
C LEU A 240 -8.24 -6.15 1.08
N ARG A 241 -8.62 -7.27 1.67
CA ARG A 241 -8.01 -7.70 2.93
C ARG A 241 -6.50 -7.83 2.77
N TYR A 242 -5.77 -7.35 3.77
CA TYR A 242 -4.30 -7.36 3.81
C TYR A 242 -3.62 -6.53 2.70
N ASN A 243 -4.35 -5.70 1.96
CA ASN A 243 -3.81 -4.85 0.92
C ASN A 243 -3.50 -3.45 1.47
N GLY A 244 -2.25 -3.19 1.77
CA GLY A 244 -1.77 -1.89 2.30
C GLY A 244 -1.67 -0.78 1.25
N GLY A 245 -2.06 -1.03 0.01
CA GLY A 245 -2.00 -0.06 -1.07
C GLY A 245 -0.79 -0.23 -2.00
N GLY A 246 -0.23 0.90 -2.45
CA GLY A 246 0.92 0.97 -3.35
C GLY A 246 0.79 2.09 -4.38
N LEU A 247 1.07 1.78 -5.66
CA LEU A 247 1.14 2.76 -6.74
C LEU A 247 -0.24 3.34 -7.12
N ILE A 248 -0.32 4.66 -7.15
CA ILE A 248 -1.55 5.37 -7.55
C ILE A 248 -1.91 5.11 -9.02
N SER A 249 -0.92 4.90 -9.90
CA SER A 249 -1.16 4.51 -11.29
C SER A 249 -1.90 3.17 -11.42
N VAL A 250 -1.61 2.21 -10.53
CA VAL A 250 -2.33 0.93 -10.47
C VAL A 250 -3.74 1.14 -9.91
N ALA A 251 -3.90 2.03 -8.92
CA ALA A 251 -5.23 2.41 -8.45
C ALA A 251 -6.06 3.09 -9.56
N GLN A 252 -5.44 3.97 -10.36
CA GLN A 252 -6.10 4.56 -11.53
C GLN A 252 -6.56 3.48 -12.52
N HIS A 253 -5.69 2.51 -12.82
CA HIS A 253 -6.01 1.40 -13.71
C HIS A 253 -7.19 0.56 -13.17
N LEU A 254 -7.11 0.09 -11.92
CA LEU A 254 -8.19 -0.69 -11.30
C LEU A 254 -9.50 0.10 -11.19
N GLY A 255 -9.42 1.36 -10.77
CA GLY A 255 -10.60 2.24 -10.71
C GLY A 255 -11.28 2.40 -12.06
N SER A 256 -10.48 2.51 -13.14
CA SER A 256 -10.98 2.62 -14.51
C SER A 256 -11.63 1.32 -15.01
N LEU A 257 -11.08 0.16 -14.64
CA LEU A 257 -11.69 -1.15 -14.94
C LEU A 257 -13.03 -1.36 -14.23
N ILE A 258 -13.16 -0.87 -12.99
CA ILE A 258 -14.39 -0.97 -12.19
C ILE A 258 -15.42 0.06 -12.64
N GLY A 259 -15.02 1.32 -12.78
CA GLY A 259 -15.92 2.43 -13.09
C GLY A 259 -16.47 2.41 -14.51
N GLY A 260 -15.71 1.86 -15.45
CA GLY A 260 -16.10 1.71 -16.85
C GLY A 260 -16.54 3.03 -17.49
N MET A 261 -17.52 2.94 -18.40
CA MET A 261 -18.03 4.10 -19.13
C MET A 261 -18.68 5.18 -18.24
N GLN A 262 -19.15 4.82 -17.04
CA GLN A 262 -19.79 5.77 -16.12
C GLN A 262 -18.80 6.80 -15.57
N THR A 263 -17.52 6.43 -15.48
CA THR A 263 -16.48 7.26 -14.89
C THR A 263 -15.47 7.80 -15.89
N GLU A 264 -15.49 7.33 -17.16
CA GLU A 264 -14.51 7.70 -18.18
C GLU A 264 -14.34 9.23 -18.28
N GLY A 265 -13.10 9.70 -18.18
CA GLY A 265 -12.74 11.13 -18.21
C GLY A 265 -13.10 11.91 -16.96
N GLN A 266 -13.85 11.35 -16.00
CA GLN A 266 -14.16 12.00 -14.73
C GLN A 266 -12.93 12.07 -13.80
N PRO A 267 -12.86 13.03 -12.88
CA PRO A 267 -11.80 13.08 -11.89
C PRO A 267 -11.80 11.81 -11.00
N LEU A 268 -10.68 11.10 -10.96
CA LEU A 268 -10.47 10.01 -10.01
C LEU A 268 -9.98 10.59 -8.69
N ALA A 269 -8.95 11.43 -8.75
CA ALA A 269 -8.43 12.14 -7.60
C ALA A 269 -7.70 13.42 -7.99
N GLU A 270 -7.72 14.38 -7.07
CA GLU A 270 -6.95 15.61 -7.13
C GLU A 270 -5.83 15.59 -6.10
N TYR A 271 -4.62 15.96 -6.53
CA TYR A 271 -3.44 16.05 -5.68
C TYR A 271 -3.35 17.42 -5.04
N PHE A 272 -3.11 17.46 -3.75
CA PHE A 272 -2.83 18.66 -2.97
C PHE A 272 -1.49 18.52 -2.26
N HIS A 273 -0.56 19.38 -2.58
CA HIS A 273 0.77 19.46 -1.96
C HIS A 273 0.84 20.61 -0.96
N ASN A 274 1.95 20.69 -0.24
CA ASN A 274 2.24 21.88 0.55
C ASN A 274 2.39 23.12 -0.37
N ASP A 275 2.38 24.33 0.19
CA ASP A 275 2.42 25.59 -0.55
C ASP A 275 3.69 25.77 -1.41
N ARG A 276 4.84 25.20 -0.98
CA ARG A 276 6.09 25.21 -1.76
C ARG A 276 6.01 24.37 -3.04
N ASN A 277 5.15 23.37 -3.02
CA ASN A 277 4.97 22.40 -4.10
C ASN A 277 3.58 22.45 -4.74
N ALA A 278 2.82 23.51 -4.53
CA ALA A 278 1.47 23.68 -5.11
C ALA A 278 1.45 23.60 -6.65
N PHE A 279 2.56 23.91 -7.31
CA PHE A 279 2.72 23.75 -8.77
C PHE A 279 2.63 22.29 -9.26
N ARG A 280 2.74 21.31 -8.35
CA ARG A 280 2.56 19.89 -8.62
C ARG A 280 1.10 19.42 -8.52
N ASN A 281 0.19 20.28 -8.05
CA ASN A 281 -1.22 19.95 -7.95
C ASN A 281 -1.76 19.60 -9.34
N ARG A 282 -2.48 18.50 -9.42
CA ARG A 282 -3.06 17.98 -10.66
C ARG A 282 -4.23 17.06 -10.38
N THR A 283 -5.08 16.91 -11.36
CA THR A 283 -6.16 15.92 -11.37
C THR A 283 -5.76 14.71 -12.19
N ILE A 284 -5.86 13.52 -11.62
CA ILE A 284 -5.85 12.27 -12.38
C ILE A 284 -7.29 11.85 -12.68
N ARG A 285 -7.49 11.24 -13.83
CA ARG A 285 -8.83 10.90 -14.33
C ARG A 285 -8.97 9.42 -14.55
N PHE A 286 -10.20 8.92 -14.50
CA PHE A 286 -10.51 7.59 -15.00
C PHE A 286 -10.23 7.49 -16.49
N GLU A 287 -9.67 6.37 -16.91
CA GLU A 287 -9.31 6.08 -18.30
C GLU A 287 -10.34 5.16 -18.93
N SER A 288 -10.46 5.17 -20.26
CA SER A 288 -11.22 4.18 -21.01
C SER A 288 -10.50 2.83 -20.98
N LYS A 289 -11.23 1.76 -20.65
CA LYS A 289 -10.70 0.40 -20.61
C LYS A 289 -11.62 -0.55 -21.38
N PRO A 290 -11.10 -1.28 -22.39
CA PRO A 290 -11.93 -2.15 -23.22
C PRO A 290 -12.51 -3.34 -22.45
N ASN A 291 -11.85 -3.75 -21.38
CA ASN A 291 -12.22 -4.85 -20.48
C ASN A 291 -12.85 -4.37 -19.16
N ALA A 292 -13.35 -3.12 -19.12
CA ALA A 292 -14.07 -2.62 -17.96
C ALA A 292 -15.40 -3.36 -17.75
N LEU A 293 -15.75 -3.60 -16.49
CA LEU A 293 -17.05 -4.13 -16.12
C LEU A 293 -18.14 -3.05 -16.21
N ARG A 294 -19.40 -3.49 -16.26
CA ARG A 294 -20.58 -2.61 -16.19
C ARG A 294 -21.30 -2.86 -14.87
N LEU A 295 -20.80 -2.24 -13.81
CA LEU A 295 -21.29 -2.44 -12.46
C LEU A 295 -22.27 -1.35 -12.06
N GLU A 296 -23.36 -1.72 -11.39
CA GLU A 296 -24.28 -0.78 -10.73
C GLU A 296 -23.78 -0.39 -9.33
N ARG A 297 -22.97 -1.23 -8.70
CA ARG A 297 -22.37 -1.05 -7.38
C ARG A 297 -21.08 -1.88 -7.27
N LEU A 298 -20.27 -1.55 -6.26
CA LEU A 298 -19.09 -2.31 -5.87
C LEU A 298 -19.25 -2.79 -4.43
N VAL A 299 -18.96 -4.05 -4.16
CA VAL A 299 -18.79 -4.57 -2.79
C VAL A 299 -17.31 -4.78 -2.52
N VAL A 300 -16.78 -4.23 -1.42
CA VAL A 300 -15.38 -4.31 -1.05
C VAL A 300 -15.24 -5.02 0.29
N ILE A 301 -14.44 -6.09 0.35
CA ILE A 301 -14.10 -6.71 1.63
C ILE A 301 -12.81 -6.05 2.16
N THR A 302 -12.86 -5.58 3.41
CA THR A 302 -11.75 -4.86 4.04
C THR A 302 -11.39 -5.39 5.42
N THR A 303 -10.16 -5.08 5.83
CA THR A 303 -9.66 -5.19 7.21
C THR A 303 -8.89 -3.93 7.58
N ARG A 304 -8.43 -3.84 8.83
CA ARG A 304 -7.52 -2.77 9.30
C ARG A 304 -6.22 -2.66 8.51
N SER A 305 -5.87 -3.67 7.71
CA SER A 305 -4.71 -3.64 6.82
C SER A 305 -5.04 -3.09 5.44
N SER A 306 -6.30 -2.84 5.11
CA SER A 306 -6.71 -2.19 3.85
C SER A 306 -6.41 -0.69 3.94
N ALA A 307 -5.39 -0.21 3.22
CA ALA A 307 -4.85 1.14 3.41
C ALA A 307 -4.51 1.84 2.08
N SER A 308 -4.38 3.18 2.13
CA SER A 308 -3.79 4.00 1.06
C SER A 308 -4.48 3.81 -0.30
N ALA A 309 -3.82 3.22 -1.33
CA ALA A 309 -4.41 2.98 -2.65
C ALA A 309 -5.70 2.13 -2.60
N SER A 310 -5.82 1.20 -1.62
CA SER A 310 -7.06 0.47 -1.37
C SER A 310 -8.20 1.40 -0.94
N GLU A 311 -7.91 2.35 -0.07
CA GLU A 311 -8.87 3.36 0.39
C GLU A 311 -9.14 4.41 -0.69
N LEU A 312 -8.14 4.72 -1.53
CA LEU A 312 -8.30 5.60 -2.69
C LEU A 312 -9.33 5.05 -3.66
N ILE A 313 -9.36 3.73 -3.96
CA ILE A 313 -10.37 3.11 -4.82
C ILE A 313 -11.77 3.31 -4.24
N ILE A 314 -11.95 3.07 -2.94
CA ILE A 314 -13.22 3.26 -2.25
C ILE A 314 -13.67 4.73 -2.38
N ASN A 315 -12.77 5.66 -2.05
CA ASN A 315 -13.05 7.09 -2.07
C ASN A 315 -13.34 7.62 -3.49
N ALA A 316 -12.56 7.18 -4.48
CA ALA A 316 -12.66 7.66 -5.86
C ALA A 316 -13.94 7.22 -6.58
N LEU A 317 -14.46 6.03 -6.25
CA LEU A 317 -15.66 5.48 -6.90
C LEU A 317 -16.97 5.95 -6.25
N ARG A 318 -16.97 6.30 -4.95
CA ARG A 318 -18.16 6.76 -4.22
C ARG A 318 -18.95 7.91 -4.87
N PRO A 319 -18.32 8.89 -5.56
CA PRO A 319 -19.07 9.92 -6.29
C PRO A 319 -19.95 9.38 -7.42
N PHE A 320 -19.63 8.20 -7.97
CA PHE A 320 -20.20 7.70 -9.21
C PHE A 320 -21.08 6.45 -9.05
N MET A 321 -20.83 5.64 -8.01
CA MET A 321 -21.61 4.45 -7.74
C MET A 321 -21.66 4.13 -6.24
N PRO A 322 -22.64 3.35 -5.75
CA PRO A 322 -22.61 2.80 -4.41
C PRO A 322 -21.37 1.90 -4.22
N VAL A 323 -20.58 2.19 -3.19
CA VAL A 323 -19.44 1.36 -2.77
C VAL A 323 -19.73 0.88 -1.34
N LEU A 324 -20.06 -0.39 -1.21
CA LEU A 324 -20.47 -1.04 0.04
C LEU A 324 -19.28 -1.79 0.63
N ILE A 325 -19.03 -1.62 1.91
CA ILE A 325 -17.88 -2.19 2.60
C ILE A 325 -18.35 -3.32 3.52
N VAL A 326 -17.74 -4.49 3.38
CA VAL A 326 -17.97 -5.68 4.24
C VAL A 326 -16.68 -6.00 4.99
N GLY A 327 -16.79 -6.38 6.24
CA GLY A 327 -15.64 -6.79 7.06
C GLY A 327 -15.37 -5.85 8.22
N ASP A 328 -14.17 -5.31 8.32
CA ASP A 328 -13.76 -4.33 9.34
C ASP A 328 -13.41 -2.99 8.70
N ARG A 329 -13.29 -1.98 9.56
CA ARG A 329 -12.86 -0.63 9.21
C ARG A 329 -11.49 -0.66 8.52
N THR A 330 -11.28 0.19 7.51
CA THR A 330 -9.98 0.36 6.85
C THR A 330 -8.97 1.10 7.74
N TYR A 331 -7.73 1.20 7.28
CA TYR A 331 -6.61 1.74 8.07
C TYR A 331 -6.72 3.24 8.37
N GLY A 332 -7.04 4.08 7.37
CA GLY A 332 -7.09 5.52 7.49
C GLY A 332 -5.80 6.21 7.05
N LYS A 333 -5.37 6.00 5.79
CA LYS A 333 -4.18 6.66 5.21
C LYS A 333 -4.57 7.49 3.98
N PRO A 334 -5.12 8.73 4.16
CA PRO A 334 -5.55 9.59 3.07
C PRO A 334 -4.41 10.37 2.39
N VAL A 335 -3.17 9.95 2.61
CA VAL A 335 -1.96 10.65 2.17
C VAL A 335 -1.12 9.81 1.23
N GLY A 336 -0.35 10.47 0.36
CA GLY A 336 0.58 9.84 -0.54
C GLY A 336 2.02 10.32 -0.38
N GLN A 337 2.95 9.51 -0.86
CA GLN A 337 4.38 9.78 -0.79
C GLN A 337 5.01 9.76 -2.18
N TYR A 338 6.01 10.60 -2.39
CA TYR A 338 7.03 10.39 -3.39
C TYR A 338 8.20 9.61 -2.80
N GLN A 339 8.87 8.82 -3.62
CA GLN A 339 10.03 8.06 -3.22
C GLN A 339 11.31 8.77 -3.68
N TYR A 340 12.28 8.88 -2.79
CA TYR A 340 13.57 9.53 -3.03
C TYR A 340 14.69 8.57 -2.65
N ASP A 341 15.37 8.05 -3.67
CA ASP A 341 16.52 7.17 -3.46
C ASP A 341 17.76 7.98 -3.03
N PHE A 342 18.44 7.46 -2.04
CA PHE A 342 19.71 8.04 -1.56
C PHE A 342 20.60 6.95 -0.96
N CYS A 343 21.83 6.86 -1.42
CA CYS A 343 22.74 5.79 -1.02
C CYS A 343 22.12 4.40 -1.20
N ASP A 344 21.99 3.65 -0.12
CA ASP A 344 21.40 2.32 -0.03
C ASP A 344 19.91 2.33 0.39
N LYS A 345 19.31 3.51 0.51
CA LYS A 345 17.97 3.70 1.09
C LYS A 345 17.02 4.44 0.16
N THR A 346 15.73 4.29 0.44
CA THR A 346 14.64 5.09 -0.12
C THR A 346 13.90 5.80 1.00
N LEU A 347 13.78 7.12 0.91
CA LEU A 347 12.93 7.95 1.78
C LEU A 347 11.58 8.16 1.10
N ALA A 348 10.50 7.92 1.81
CA ALA A 348 9.12 8.16 1.39
C ALA A 348 8.40 9.10 2.37
N PRO A 349 8.56 10.43 2.25
CA PRO A 349 7.86 11.39 3.09
C PRO A 349 6.42 11.55 2.63
N VAL A 350 5.49 11.80 3.54
CA VAL A 350 4.14 12.25 3.16
C VAL A 350 4.27 13.54 2.36
N SER A 351 3.91 13.50 1.09
CA SER A 351 4.16 14.58 0.13
C SER A 351 2.89 15.30 -0.31
N PHE A 352 1.75 14.62 -0.24
CA PHE A 352 0.48 15.15 -0.72
C PHE A 352 -0.72 14.44 -0.08
N THR A 353 -1.91 15.07 -0.18
CA THR A 353 -3.20 14.46 0.08
C THR A 353 -3.96 14.28 -1.23
N LEU A 354 -5.01 13.44 -1.23
CA LEU A 354 -5.85 13.16 -2.38
C LEU A 354 -7.31 13.42 -2.04
N ARG A 355 -8.05 14.05 -2.97
CA ARG A 355 -9.49 14.25 -2.85
C ARG A 355 -10.22 13.68 -4.07
N ASN A 356 -11.40 13.12 -3.86
CA ASN A 356 -12.25 12.61 -4.93
C ASN A 356 -12.98 13.74 -5.68
N ALA A 357 -13.82 13.37 -6.65
CA ALA A 357 -14.59 14.33 -7.47
C ALA A 357 -15.57 15.23 -6.69
N ARG A 358 -15.85 14.91 -5.41
CA ARG A 358 -16.65 15.74 -4.49
C ARG A 358 -15.81 16.56 -3.53
N GLY A 359 -14.47 16.51 -3.65
CA GLY A 359 -13.55 17.19 -2.74
C GLY A 359 -13.32 16.47 -1.40
N GLU A 360 -13.78 15.22 -1.24
CA GLU A 360 -13.64 14.41 -0.03
C GLU A 360 -12.31 13.66 -0.03
N GLY A 361 -11.57 13.66 1.11
CA GLY A 361 -10.24 13.05 1.15
C GLY A 361 -9.63 12.85 2.55
N ASP A 362 -10.26 13.36 3.60
CA ASP A 362 -9.67 13.39 4.95
C ASP A 362 -10.09 12.17 5.81
N PHE A 363 -10.00 10.95 5.24
CA PHE A 363 -10.42 9.71 5.92
C PHE A 363 -9.33 9.14 6.85
N PHE A 364 -8.75 9.97 7.74
CA PHE A 364 -7.75 9.51 8.72
C PHE A 364 -8.27 8.45 9.70
N ASP A 365 -9.58 8.36 9.91
CA ASP A 365 -10.21 7.31 10.73
C ASP A 365 -10.50 6.02 9.94
N GLY A 366 -10.20 5.99 8.64
CA GLY A 366 -10.60 4.92 7.73
C GLY A 366 -12.10 4.88 7.47
N PHE A 367 -12.52 4.02 6.54
CA PHE A 367 -13.93 3.79 6.22
C PHE A 367 -14.50 2.70 7.11
N ALA A 368 -15.63 2.99 7.75
CA ALA A 368 -16.36 1.98 8.51
C ALA A 368 -17.03 1.00 7.55
N PRO A 369 -17.20 -0.30 7.93
CA PRO A 369 -17.97 -1.24 7.13
C PRO A 369 -19.46 -0.90 7.18
N ASP A 370 -20.15 -1.13 6.07
CA ASP A 370 -21.62 -1.14 6.01
C ASP A 370 -22.16 -2.43 6.63
N CYS A 371 -21.51 -3.57 6.35
CA CYS A 371 -21.80 -4.86 6.97
C CYS A 371 -20.56 -5.39 7.70
N ALA A 372 -20.62 -5.48 9.01
CA ALA A 372 -19.53 -6.04 9.80
C ALA A 372 -19.43 -7.56 9.61
N ALA A 373 -18.21 -8.05 9.33
CA ALA A 373 -17.91 -9.48 9.24
C ALA A 373 -16.50 -9.77 9.76
N ALA A 374 -16.33 -10.91 10.42
CA ALA A 374 -15.04 -11.33 10.92
C ALA A 374 -14.11 -11.74 9.76
N ASP A 375 -12.80 -11.48 9.90
CA ASP A 375 -11.77 -12.08 9.06
C ASP A 375 -11.60 -13.55 9.47
N ASP A 376 -12.31 -14.43 8.78
CA ASP A 376 -12.40 -15.86 9.09
C ASP A 376 -11.21 -16.61 8.47
N ILE A 377 -10.14 -16.69 9.24
CA ILE A 377 -8.91 -17.39 8.83
C ILE A 377 -9.02 -18.92 8.91
N ALA A 378 -10.12 -19.47 9.42
CA ALA A 378 -10.34 -20.92 9.45
C ALA A 378 -10.76 -21.48 8.08
N HIS A 379 -11.30 -20.63 7.22
CA HIS A 379 -11.68 -20.99 5.86
C HIS A 379 -10.71 -20.41 4.81
N PRO A 380 -10.50 -21.10 3.68
CA PRO A 380 -9.73 -20.57 2.57
C PRO A 380 -10.29 -19.26 2.02
N LEU A 381 -9.43 -18.42 1.45
CA LEU A 381 -9.88 -17.26 0.67
C LEU A 381 -10.69 -17.73 -0.55
N GLY A 382 -11.81 -17.08 -0.84
CA GLY A 382 -12.72 -17.46 -1.92
C GLY A 382 -13.62 -18.65 -1.62
N ASP A 383 -13.63 -19.17 -0.40
CA ASP A 383 -14.64 -20.13 0.05
C ASP A 383 -15.94 -19.39 0.44
N THR A 384 -17.07 -19.83 -0.05
CA THR A 384 -18.38 -19.23 0.24
C THR A 384 -18.81 -19.41 1.70
N LEU A 385 -18.15 -20.27 2.46
CA LEU A 385 -18.36 -20.44 3.90
C LEU A 385 -17.53 -19.43 4.72
N GLU A 386 -16.50 -18.81 4.12
CA GLU A 386 -15.71 -17.77 4.77
C GLU A 386 -16.59 -16.56 5.10
N SER A 387 -16.52 -16.08 6.35
CA SER A 387 -17.51 -15.15 6.91
C SER A 387 -17.65 -13.85 6.12
N SER A 388 -16.56 -13.22 5.70
CA SER A 388 -16.63 -11.95 4.96
C SER A 388 -17.14 -12.14 3.54
N LEU A 389 -16.72 -13.19 2.85
CA LEU A 389 -17.23 -13.47 1.50
C LEU A 389 -18.71 -13.87 1.55
N ARG A 390 -19.10 -14.72 2.50
CA ARG A 390 -20.50 -15.08 2.69
C ARG A 390 -21.38 -13.86 2.94
N GLU A 391 -20.93 -12.92 3.77
CA GLU A 391 -21.63 -11.67 4.03
C GLU A 391 -21.75 -10.81 2.77
N ALA A 392 -20.67 -10.68 2.00
CA ALA A 392 -20.66 -9.94 0.73
C ALA A 392 -21.65 -10.53 -0.30
N LEU A 393 -21.67 -11.87 -0.43
CA LEU A 393 -22.61 -12.55 -1.33
C LEU A 393 -24.09 -12.40 -0.83
N THR A 394 -24.31 -12.46 0.50
CA THR A 394 -25.62 -12.21 1.11
C THR A 394 -26.10 -10.78 0.84
N LEU A 395 -25.23 -9.78 1.06
CA LEU A 395 -25.53 -8.37 0.77
C LEU A 395 -25.89 -8.15 -0.71
N ILE A 396 -25.17 -8.77 -1.63
CA ILE A 396 -25.48 -8.69 -3.06
C ILE A 396 -26.84 -9.32 -3.36
N HIS A 397 -27.13 -10.47 -2.76
CA HIS A 397 -28.35 -11.23 -3.03
C HIS A 397 -29.60 -10.56 -2.44
N THR A 398 -29.54 -10.15 -1.18
CA THR A 398 -30.70 -9.66 -0.42
C THR A 398 -30.84 -8.14 -0.40
N GLY A 399 -29.76 -7.40 -0.69
CA GLY A 399 -29.67 -5.95 -0.53
C GLY A 399 -29.51 -5.49 0.94
N ALA A 400 -29.33 -6.42 1.88
CA ALA A 400 -29.20 -6.13 3.31
C ALA A 400 -28.08 -6.97 3.94
N CYS A 401 -27.48 -6.42 5.00
CA CYS A 401 -26.56 -7.19 5.83
C CYS A 401 -27.29 -8.32 6.57
N SER A 402 -26.58 -9.41 6.81
CA SER A 402 -26.98 -10.38 7.84
C SER A 402 -27.09 -9.67 9.19
N ALA A 403 -27.68 -10.31 10.22
CA ALA A 403 -27.80 -9.67 11.53
C ALA A 403 -26.46 -9.06 11.99
N PRO A 404 -26.46 -7.84 12.56
CA PRO A 404 -25.24 -7.12 12.88
C PRO A 404 -24.35 -7.93 13.83
N ALA A 405 -23.20 -8.37 13.32
CA ALA A 405 -22.15 -8.85 14.20
C ALA A 405 -21.59 -7.67 14.99
N PRO A 406 -21.33 -7.80 16.31
CA PRO A 406 -20.69 -6.74 17.06
C PRO A 406 -19.32 -6.45 16.41
N LEU A 407 -19.07 -5.19 16.08
CA LEU A 407 -17.75 -4.74 15.66
C LEU A 407 -16.75 -5.15 16.75
N ALA A 408 -15.66 -5.78 16.34
CA ALA A 408 -14.56 -6.04 17.26
C ALA A 408 -14.17 -4.71 17.95
N PRO A 409 -13.90 -4.72 19.27
CA PRO A 409 -13.47 -3.52 19.97
C PRO A 409 -12.32 -2.87 19.19
N ARG A 410 -12.27 -1.53 19.16
CA ARG A 410 -11.15 -0.77 18.59
C ARG A 410 -9.85 -1.31 19.20
N SER A 411 -9.27 -2.36 18.62
CA SER A 411 -7.87 -2.65 18.88
C SER A 411 -7.13 -1.48 18.27
N ARG A 412 -6.62 -0.59 19.10
CA ARG A 412 -5.58 0.33 18.66
C ARG A 412 -4.57 -0.56 17.96
N VAL A 413 -4.26 -0.24 16.69
CA VAL A 413 -3.05 -0.78 16.07
C VAL A 413 -1.97 -0.55 17.09
N GLU A 414 -1.43 -1.65 17.65
CA GLU A 414 -0.49 -1.53 18.77
C GLU A 414 0.69 -0.66 18.33
N PRO A 415 1.11 0.33 19.13
CA PRO A 415 2.20 1.24 18.78
C PRO A 415 3.56 0.56 18.63
N GLY A 416 3.64 -0.76 18.72
CA GLY A 416 4.88 -1.54 18.75
C GLY A 416 5.35 -2.12 17.41
N ARG A 417 4.52 -2.19 16.38
CA ARG A 417 4.92 -2.80 15.11
C ARG A 417 5.48 -1.74 14.18
N ARG A 418 6.79 -1.58 14.17
CA ARG A 418 7.55 -0.70 13.26
C ARG A 418 8.05 -1.45 12.02
N ALA A 419 7.20 -2.20 11.35
CA ALA A 419 7.56 -2.62 10.01
C ALA A 419 7.64 -1.35 9.15
N ALA A 420 8.82 -1.02 8.64
CA ALA A 420 9.03 0.15 7.82
C ALA A 420 8.85 -0.18 6.33
N GLY A 421 8.25 0.75 5.59
CA GLY A 421 8.17 0.64 4.14
C GLY A 421 7.16 -0.40 3.63
N TRP A 422 7.55 -1.11 2.57
CA TRP A 422 6.68 -2.07 1.89
C TRP A 422 6.25 -3.25 2.76
N GLN A 423 7.08 -3.66 3.72
CA GLN A 423 6.75 -4.76 4.64
C GLN A 423 5.50 -4.45 5.47
N SER A 424 5.30 -3.18 5.86
CA SER A 424 4.08 -2.76 6.55
C SER A 424 2.83 -2.85 5.65
N LEU A 425 3.03 -2.76 4.32
CA LEU A 425 1.94 -2.85 3.34
C LEU A 425 1.43 -4.29 3.18
N VAL A 426 2.29 -5.29 3.35
CA VAL A 426 1.95 -6.68 3.02
C VAL A 426 2.07 -7.66 4.19
N ASN A 427 2.59 -7.24 5.34
CA ASN A 427 2.85 -8.10 6.50
C ASN A 427 3.59 -9.40 6.14
N ALA A 428 4.58 -9.33 5.22
CA ALA A 428 5.27 -10.50 4.67
C ALA A 428 6.59 -10.78 5.40
N TYR A 429 6.88 -12.05 5.61
CA TYR A 429 8.09 -12.55 6.26
C TYR A 429 8.77 -13.63 5.45
#